data_029692a3eaf92016511fafa3f881589d
#
_entry.id   029692a3eaf92016511fafa3f881589d
#
_cell.length_a   1.000
_cell.length_b   1.000
_cell.length_c   1.000
_cell.angle_alpha   90.00
_cell.angle_beta   90.00
_cell.angle_gamma   90.00
#
_symmetry.space_group_name_H-M   'P 1'
#
loop_
_entity.id
_entity.type
_entity.pdbx_description
1 polymer ?
#
loop_
_entity_poly.entity_id
_entity_poly.type
_entity_poly.pdbx_seq_one_letter_code
_entity_poly.pdbx_strand_id
1 'polypeptide(L)'
;MSRMPEALPSLAAWPVVYGLVFITRSLGFAFNEVVVALLPRPNGKFELLRFTRILAISTIAFLALLALSPLGNYWFLYVAGLSKELAYISSTTLMFAIFMPGYQAYQAWYSGLLVNKNQTNGISYAVLVYAIIAIIGLWIGTHIATFPGIYWAVNVFVFAGLSQTLYLRYSYKKLG
;
A
#
# COMPACT_ATOMS: atom_id res chain seq x y z
N MET A 1 -1.88 -17.50 2.81
CA MET A 1 -3.20 -17.48 3.49
C MET A 1 -3.86 -18.85 3.56
N SER A 2 -3.83 -19.70 2.53
CA SER A 2 -4.48 -21.04 2.53
C SER A 2 -4.01 -22.01 3.63
N ARG A 3 -2.87 -21.78 4.26
CA ARG A 3 -2.30 -22.55 5.37
C ARG A 3 -2.35 -21.84 6.72
N MET A 4 -3.04 -20.71 6.80
CA MET A 4 -3.21 -19.91 8.02
C MET A 4 -4.62 -20.12 8.58
N PRO A 5 -4.89 -19.77 9.86
CA PRO A 5 -6.22 -19.82 10.43
C PRO A 5 -7.25 -19.04 9.60
N GLU A 6 -8.49 -19.50 9.61
CA GLU A 6 -9.60 -18.91 8.84
C GLU A 6 -9.29 -18.71 7.35
N ALA A 7 -8.70 -19.74 6.72
CA ALA A 7 -8.23 -19.66 5.34
C ALA A 7 -9.35 -19.27 4.35
N LEU A 8 -10.52 -19.93 4.43
CA LEU A 8 -11.64 -19.66 3.51
C LEU A 8 -12.20 -18.25 3.67
N PRO A 9 -12.56 -17.75 4.87
CA PRO A 9 -12.97 -16.37 5.06
C PRO A 9 -11.90 -15.37 4.62
N SER A 10 -10.63 -15.63 4.93
CA SER A 10 -9.50 -14.75 4.52
C SER A 10 -9.35 -14.64 3.00
N LEU A 11 -9.47 -15.77 2.28
CA LEU A 11 -9.39 -15.79 0.81
C LEU A 11 -10.61 -15.14 0.15
N ALA A 12 -11.80 -15.29 0.74
CA ALA A 12 -13.02 -14.67 0.23
C ALA A 12 -13.03 -13.14 0.44
N ALA A 13 -12.55 -12.66 1.59
CA ALA A 13 -12.49 -11.23 1.90
C ALA A 13 -11.36 -10.49 1.15
N TRP A 14 -10.25 -11.17 0.85
CA TRP A 14 -9.06 -10.57 0.26
C TRP A 14 -9.31 -9.76 -1.01
N PRO A 15 -9.96 -10.28 -2.08
CA PRO A 15 -10.13 -9.52 -3.32
C PRO A 15 -10.98 -8.27 -3.13
N VAL A 16 -11.94 -8.30 -2.21
CA VAL A 16 -12.84 -7.17 -1.94
C VAL A 16 -12.11 -6.06 -1.20
N VAL A 17 -11.36 -6.40 -0.13
CA VAL A 17 -10.53 -5.43 0.61
C VAL A 17 -9.44 -4.87 -0.27
N TYR A 18 -8.72 -5.76 -0.98
CA TYR A 18 -7.62 -5.33 -1.84
C TYR A 18 -8.10 -4.47 -3.01
N GLY A 19 -9.26 -4.75 -3.58
CA GLY A 19 -9.88 -3.93 -4.62
C GLY A 19 -10.12 -2.49 -4.15
N LEU A 20 -10.67 -2.30 -2.95
CA LEU A 20 -10.90 -0.97 -2.37
C LEU A 20 -9.57 -0.24 -2.09
N VAL A 21 -8.59 -0.93 -1.53
CA VAL A 21 -7.25 -0.39 -1.30
C VAL A 21 -6.56 -0.06 -2.63
N PHE A 22 -6.73 -0.90 -3.66
CA PHE A 22 -6.13 -0.69 -4.97
C PHE A 22 -6.66 0.56 -5.65
N ILE A 23 -7.97 0.87 -5.55
CA ILE A 23 -8.56 2.10 -6.08
C ILE A 23 -7.85 3.33 -5.50
N THR A 24 -7.58 3.35 -4.20
CA THR A 24 -6.87 4.48 -3.58
C THR A 24 -5.38 4.52 -3.94
N ARG A 25 -4.74 3.37 -4.13
CA ARG A 25 -3.33 3.26 -4.53
C ARG A 25 -3.11 3.60 -6.00
N SER A 26 -4.11 3.42 -6.87
CA SER A 26 -4.01 3.72 -8.29
C SER A 26 -3.67 5.17 -8.57
N LEU A 27 -4.11 6.10 -7.72
CA LEU A 27 -3.71 7.51 -7.78
C LEU A 27 -2.20 7.69 -7.61
N GLY A 28 -1.57 6.91 -6.73
CA GLY A 28 -0.12 6.91 -6.56
C GLY A 28 0.62 6.34 -7.78
N PHE A 29 0.07 5.30 -8.42
CA PHE A 29 0.67 4.76 -9.66
C PHE A 29 0.61 5.78 -10.79
N ALA A 30 -0.54 6.41 -11.02
CA ALA A 30 -0.69 7.47 -12.02
C ALA A 30 0.23 8.68 -11.73
N PHE A 31 0.42 9.02 -10.46
CA PHE A 31 1.27 10.11 -10.04
C PHE A 31 2.76 9.90 -10.40
N ASN A 32 3.24 8.67 -10.52
CA ASN A 32 4.61 8.40 -10.96
C ASN A 32 4.92 8.99 -12.33
N GLU A 33 4.00 8.86 -13.28
CA GLU A 33 4.12 9.46 -14.62
C GLU A 33 4.22 10.99 -14.55
N VAL A 34 3.39 11.60 -13.69
CA VAL A 34 3.38 13.05 -13.47
C VAL A 34 4.73 13.52 -12.90
N VAL A 35 5.30 12.78 -11.94
CA VAL A 35 6.61 13.10 -11.36
C VAL A 35 7.69 13.07 -12.43
N VAL A 36 7.74 12.00 -13.23
CA VAL A 36 8.75 11.85 -14.30
C VAL A 36 8.64 12.99 -15.32
N ALA A 37 7.43 13.35 -15.74
CA ALA A 37 7.18 14.35 -16.76
C ALA A 37 7.45 15.80 -16.29
N LEU A 38 7.11 16.12 -15.03
CA LEU A 38 7.14 17.50 -14.55
C LEU A 38 8.36 17.84 -13.70
N LEU A 39 9.14 16.87 -13.25
CA LEU A 39 10.33 17.10 -12.42
C LEU A 39 11.37 18.04 -13.05
N PRO A 40 11.61 18.03 -14.39
CA PRO A 40 12.57 18.93 -15.02
C PRO A 40 12.12 20.40 -15.07
N ARG A 41 10.87 20.72 -14.77
CA ARG A 41 10.35 22.10 -14.83
C ARG A 41 10.91 22.96 -13.70
N PRO A 42 11.01 24.31 -13.90
CA PRO A 42 11.33 25.24 -12.83
C PRO A 42 10.42 25.01 -11.62
N ASN A 43 10.98 24.92 -10.42
CA ASN A 43 10.29 24.61 -9.16
C ASN A 43 9.58 23.23 -9.10
N GLY A 44 9.67 22.38 -10.14
CA GLY A 44 8.97 21.10 -10.22
C GLY A 44 9.20 20.21 -9.00
N LYS A 45 10.43 20.14 -8.51
CA LYS A 45 10.75 19.35 -7.31
C LYS A 45 9.98 19.80 -6.06
N PHE A 46 9.85 21.10 -5.84
CA PHE A 46 9.15 21.63 -4.67
C PHE A 46 7.63 21.42 -4.76
N GLU A 47 7.06 21.75 -5.93
CA GLU A 47 5.64 21.60 -6.19
C GLU A 47 5.18 20.14 -6.14
N LEU A 48 5.94 19.25 -6.77
CA LEU A 48 5.64 17.81 -6.76
C LEU A 48 5.78 17.19 -5.36
N LEU A 49 6.77 17.62 -4.56
CA LEU A 49 6.87 17.16 -3.17
C LEU A 49 5.67 17.63 -2.33
N ARG A 50 5.22 18.88 -2.53
CA ARG A 50 4.00 19.39 -1.88
C ARG A 50 2.79 18.57 -2.29
N PHE A 51 2.64 18.30 -3.58
CA PHE A 51 1.56 17.47 -4.09
C PHE A 51 1.63 16.03 -3.55
N THR A 52 2.83 15.42 -3.46
CA THR A 52 3.03 14.10 -2.86
C THR A 52 2.47 14.03 -1.43
N ARG A 53 2.74 15.07 -0.62
CA ARG A 53 2.22 15.14 0.76
C ARG A 53 0.70 15.25 0.79
N ILE A 54 0.13 16.11 -0.04
CA ILE A 54 -1.33 16.27 -0.15
C ILE A 54 -1.97 14.96 -0.59
N LEU A 55 -1.43 14.33 -1.63
CA LEU A 55 -1.93 13.05 -2.15
C LEU A 55 -1.86 11.95 -1.07
N ALA A 56 -0.73 11.84 -0.36
CA ALA A 56 -0.56 10.86 0.70
C ALA A 56 -1.56 11.08 1.85
N ILE A 57 -1.68 12.33 2.32
CA ILE A 57 -2.60 12.67 3.42
C ILE A 57 -4.06 12.45 3.01
N SER A 58 -4.47 12.92 1.83
CA SER A 58 -5.86 12.79 1.38
C SER A 58 -6.27 11.34 1.15
N THR A 59 -5.39 10.52 0.59
CA THR A 59 -5.69 9.09 0.35
C THR A 59 -5.69 8.28 1.65
N ILE A 60 -4.79 8.59 2.60
CA ILE A 60 -4.82 8.01 3.97
C ILE A 60 -6.11 8.44 4.68
N ALA A 61 -6.44 9.73 4.66
CA ALA A 61 -7.64 10.26 5.32
C ALA A 61 -8.92 9.65 4.76
N PHE A 62 -9.00 9.49 3.43
CA PHE A 62 -10.14 8.85 2.79
C PHE A 62 -10.28 7.38 3.23
N LEU A 63 -9.20 6.62 3.21
CA LEU A 63 -9.24 5.22 3.61
C LEU A 63 -9.47 5.06 5.12
N ALA A 64 -8.92 5.97 5.94
CA ALA A 64 -9.16 6.02 7.38
C ALA A 64 -10.63 6.35 7.69
N LEU A 65 -11.23 7.28 6.96
CA LEU A 65 -12.65 7.60 7.09
C LEU A 65 -13.51 6.35 6.83
N LEU A 66 -13.22 5.60 5.78
CA LEU A 66 -13.91 4.34 5.50
C LEU A 66 -13.64 3.28 6.57
N ALA A 67 -12.38 3.09 6.98
CA ALA A 67 -12.00 2.02 7.89
C ALA A 67 -12.47 2.24 9.33
N LEU A 68 -12.46 3.50 9.81
CA LEU A 68 -12.74 3.85 11.21
C LEU A 68 -14.19 4.30 11.44
N SER A 69 -14.98 4.45 10.38
CA SER A 69 -16.40 4.82 10.48
C SER A 69 -17.31 3.64 10.11
N PRO A 70 -18.60 3.70 10.43
CA PRO A 70 -19.58 2.71 10.00
C PRO A 70 -19.70 2.55 8.47
N LEU A 71 -19.19 3.54 7.70
CA LEU A 71 -19.26 3.54 6.24
C LEU A 71 -18.54 2.34 5.61
N GLY A 72 -17.40 1.91 6.16
CA GLY A 72 -16.69 0.73 5.68
C GLY A 72 -17.52 -0.54 5.82
N ASN A 73 -18.09 -0.75 6.99
CA ASN A 73 -18.95 -1.91 7.22
C ASN A 73 -20.24 -1.86 6.35
N TYR A 74 -20.82 -0.68 6.19
CA TYR A 74 -21.95 -0.46 5.29
C TYR A 74 -21.58 -0.80 3.85
N TRP A 75 -20.41 -0.33 3.39
CA TRP A 75 -19.91 -0.62 2.05
C TRP A 75 -19.70 -2.12 1.82
N PHE A 76 -19.07 -2.83 2.78
CA PHE A 76 -18.84 -4.28 2.67
C PHE A 76 -20.14 -5.08 2.69
N LEU A 77 -21.14 -4.69 3.48
CA LEU A 77 -22.41 -5.39 3.58
C LEU A 77 -23.31 -5.13 2.37
N TYR A 78 -23.51 -3.87 1.99
CA TYR A 78 -24.55 -3.49 1.04
C TYR A 78 -24.03 -3.26 -0.38
N VAL A 79 -22.82 -2.75 -0.54
CA VAL A 79 -22.24 -2.50 -1.86
C VAL A 79 -21.46 -3.72 -2.36
N ALA A 80 -20.63 -4.31 -1.51
CA ALA A 80 -19.88 -5.52 -1.86
C ALA A 80 -20.68 -6.81 -1.66
N GLY A 81 -21.83 -6.78 -0.97
CA GLY A 81 -22.72 -7.94 -0.79
C GLY A 81 -22.15 -9.05 0.08
N LEU A 82 -21.24 -8.72 1.01
CA LEU A 82 -20.62 -9.71 1.89
C LEU A 82 -21.56 -10.12 3.03
N SER A 83 -21.40 -11.35 3.53
CA SER A 83 -22.03 -11.77 4.79
C SER A 83 -21.54 -10.92 5.96
N LYS A 84 -22.30 -10.86 7.06
CA LYS A 84 -21.93 -10.07 8.26
C LYS A 84 -20.54 -10.44 8.78
N GLU A 85 -20.20 -11.73 8.78
CA GLU A 85 -18.91 -12.24 9.22
C GLU A 85 -17.77 -11.76 8.31
N LEU A 86 -17.92 -11.90 6.98
CA LEU A 86 -16.93 -11.45 6.02
C LEU A 86 -16.79 -9.92 6.02
N ALA A 87 -17.87 -9.17 6.20
CA ALA A 87 -17.84 -7.73 6.29
C ALA A 87 -17.07 -7.26 7.53
N TYR A 88 -17.22 -7.94 8.68
CA TYR A 88 -16.45 -7.66 9.89
C TYR A 88 -14.95 -7.92 9.69
N ILE A 89 -14.57 -9.07 9.13
CA ILE A 89 -13.18 -9.39 8.80
C ILE A 89 -12.61 -8.36 7.82
N SER A 90 -13.38 -7.98 6.81
CA SER A 90 -12.96 -7.02 5.78
C SER A 90 -12.75 -5.62 6.35
N SER A 91 -13.66 -5.11 7.18
CA SER A 91 -13.53 -3.79 7.79
C SER A 91 -12.36 -3.73 8.77
N THR A 92 -12.15 -4.78 9.56
CA THR A 92 -10.97 -4.89 10.44
C THR A 92 -9.68 -4.93 9.62
N THR A 93 -9.66 -5.69 8.51
CA THR A 93 -8.50 -5.73 7.61
C THR A 93 -8.18 -4.36 7.02
N LEU A 94 -9.22 -3.60 6.65
CA LEU A 94 -9.05 -2.28 6.08
C LEU A 94 -8.33 -1.30 7.04
N MET A 95 -8.54 -1.45 8.37
CA MET A 95 -7.84 -0.65 9.37
C MET A 95 -6.33 -0.82 9.30
N PHE A 96 -5.84 -2.03 9.05
CA PHE A 96 -4.40 -2.28 8.88
C PHE A 96 -3.86 -1.74 7.56
N ALA A 97 -4.71 -1.61 6.53
CA ALA A 97 -4.32 -1.15 5.20
C ALA A 97 -4.28 0.39 5.05
N ILE A 98 -4.72 1.16 6.05
CA ILE A 98 -4.89 2.63 5.98
C ILE A 98 -3.65 3.35 5.42
N PHE A 99 -2.45 2.90 5.76
CA PHE A 99 -1.21 3.53 5.33
C PHE A 99 -0.74 3.15 3.92
N MET A 100 -1.38 2.16 3.29
CA MET A 100 -0.95 1.67 1.97
C MET A 100 -0.97 2.74 0.87
N PRO A 101 -2.02 3.54 0.69
CA PRO A 101 -2.01 4.57 -0.36
C PRO A 101 -1.02 5.71 -0.07
N GLY A 102 -0.77 6.00 1.21
CA GLY A 102 0.17 7.05 1.59
C GLY A 102 1.61 6.72 1.18
N TYR A 103 2.11 5.53 1.53
CA TYR A 103 3.45 5.16 1.10
C TYR A 103 3.55 4.97 -0.42
N GLN A 104 2.45 4.62 -1.11
CA GLN A 104 2.43 4.52 -2.57
C GLN A 104 2.72 5.88 -3.23
N ALA A 105 2.17 6.98 -2.70
CA ALA A 105 2.48 8.32 -3.20
C ALA A 105 3.97 8.66 -3.04
N TYR A 106 4.58 8.30 -1.91
CA TYR A 106 6.03 8.49 -1.72
C TYR A 106 6.88 7.55 -2.58
N GLN A 107 6.42 6.31 -2.83
CA GLN A 107 7.09 5.41 -3.79
C GLN A 107 7.10 6.03 -5.19
N ALA A 108 5.99 6.56 -5.65
CA ALA A 108 5.89 7.27 -6.93
C ALA A 108 6.86 8.45 -6.99
N TRP A 109 6.92 9.26 -5.92
CA TRP A 109 7.85 10.37 -5.80
C TRP A 109 9.31 9.94 -5.93
N TYR A 110 9.77 9.01 -5.08
CA TYR A 110 11.17 8.58 -5.10
C TYR A 110 11.54 7.80 -6.36
N SER A 111 10.63 7.01 -6.92
CA SER A 111 10.84 6.31 -8.19
C SER A 111 11.00 7.31 -9.34
N GLY A 112 10.14 8.33 -9.42
CA GLY A 112 10.27 9.38 -10.43
C GLY A 112 11.58 10.18 -10.32
N LEU A 113 12.05 10.47 -9.09
CA LEU A 113 13.35 11.08 -8.85
C LEU A 113 14.52 10.22 -9.33
N LEU A 114 14.46 8.90 -9.11
CA LEU A 114 15.48 7.95 -9.55
C LEU A 114 15.49 7.79 -11.08
N VAL A 115 14.32 7.73 -11.70
CA VAL A 115 14.18 7.69 -13.16
C VAL A 115 14.81 8.93 -13.79
N ASN A 116 14.53 10.12 -13.26
CA ASN A 116 15.08 11.36 -13.78
C ASN A 116 16.61 11.45 -13.65
N LYS A 117 17.19 10.77 -12.66
CA LYS A 117 18.65 10.62 -12.50
C LYS A 117 19.25 9.44 -13.29
N ASN A 118 18.49 8.74 -14.12
CA ASN A 118 18.89 7.50 -14.83
C ASN A 118 19.39 6.38 -13.89
N GLN A 119 18.86 6.31 -12.66
CA GLN A 119 19.26 5.35 -11.62
C GLN A 119 18.15 4.34 -11.31
N THR A 120 17.65 3.68 -12.37
CA THR A 120 16.54 2.71 -12.29
C THR A 120 16.89 1.46 -11.48
N ASN A 121 18.18 1.11 -11.35
CA ASN A 121 18.62 0.00 -10.51
C ASN A 121 18.15 0.13 -9.06
N GLY A 122 18.09 1.36 -8.53
CA GLY A 122 17.57 1.61 -7.18
C GLY A 122 16.10 1.19 -7.02
N ILE A 123 15.32 1.32 -8.09
CA ILE A 123 13.91 0.90 -8.10
C ILE A 123 13.81 -0.63 -8.11
N SER A 124 14.62 -1.30 -8.94
CA SER A 124 14.65 -2.78 -9.01
C SER A 124 15.04 -3.40 -7.66
N TYR A 125 16.08 -2.86 -7.01
CA TYR A 125 16.45 -3.32 -5.66
C TYR A 125 15.37 -3.04 -4.61
N ALA A 126 14.66 -1.93 -4.69
CA ALA A 126 13.55 -1.64 -3.80
C ALA A 126 12.41 -2.66 -3.94
N VAL A 127 12.11 -3.09 -5.17
CA VAL A 127 11.12 -4.15 -5.44
C VAL A 127 11.60 -5.49 -4.88
N LEU A 128 12.90 -5.81 -5.00
CA LEU A 128 13.48 -7.02 -4.40
C LEU A 128 13.36 -7.00 -2.88
N VAL A 129 13.62 -5.87 -2.22
CA VAL A 129 13.44 -5.70 -0.77
C VAL A 129 11.99 -5.99 -0.38
N TYR A 130 11.02 -5.41 -1.12
CA TYR A 130 9.61 -5.70 -0.90
C TYR A 130 9.30 -7.19 -1.02
N ALA A 131 9.75 -7.83 -2.11
CA ALA A 131 9.48 -9.23 -2.39
C ALA A 131 10.06 -10.15 -1.32
N ILE A 132 11.30 -9.92 -0.90
CA ILE A 132 11.98 -10.71 0.14
C ILE A 132 11.21 -10.60 1.47
N ILE A 133 10.87 -9.39 1.90
CA ILE A 133 10.12 -9.16 3.15
C ILE A 133 8.73 -9.81 3.07
N ALA A 134 8.04 -9.68 1.94
CA ALA A 134 6.73 -10.27 1.75
C ALA A 134 6.78 -11.80 1.80
N ILE A 135 7.74 -12.42 1.11
CA ILE A 135 7.91 -13.88 1.09
C ILE A 135 8.24 -14.40 2.49
N ILE A 136 9.25 -13.81 3.15
CA ILE A 136 9.66 -14.23 4.49
C ILE A 136 8.53 -14.01 5.49
N GLY A 137 7.89 -12.84 5.48
CA GLY A 137 6.81 -12.52 6.39
C GLY A 137 5.59 -13.43 6.23
N LEU A 138 5.21 -13.74 4.99
CA LEU A 138 4.11 -14.68 4.73
C LEU A 138 4.50 -16.12 5.11
N TRP A 139 5.75 -16.52 4.87
CA TRP A 139 6.24 -17.84 5.29
C TRP A 139 6.22 -17.99 6.81
N ILE A 140 6.71 -17.00 7.55
CA ILE A 140 6.63 -16.97 9.01
C ILE A 140 5.16 -17.08 9.46
N GLY A 141 4.24 -16.35 8.84
CA GLY A 141 2.82 -16.39 9.15
C GLY A 141 2.20 -17.77 9.00
N THR A 142 2.69 -18.63 8.11
CA THR A 142 2.18 -20.01 7.97
C THR A 142 2.51 -20.90 9.17
N HIS A 143 3.49 -20.51 9.99
CA HIS A 143 3.96 -21.30 11.14
C HIS A 143 3.50 -20.74 12.48
N ILE A 144 3.34 -19.42 12.61
CA ILE A 144 3.09 -18.78 13.91
C ILE A 144 1.79 -17.96 13.99
N ALA A 145 1.07 -17.74 12.89
CA ALA A 145 -0.16 -16.95 12.94
C ALA A 145 -1.25 -17.67 13.74
N THR A 146 -1.78 -16.99 14.75
CA THR A 146 -2.88 -17.47 15.62
C THR A 146 -4.20 -16.77 15.31
N PHE A 147 -4.22 -15.80 14.41
CA PHE A 147 -5.37 -15.00 13.99
C PHE A 147 -5.59 -15.11 12.46
N PRO A 148 -6.73 -14.62 11.93
CA PRO A 148 -7.07 -14.76 10.52
C PRO A 148 -5.93 -14.37 9.58
N GLY A 149 -5.66 -15.24 8.59
CA GLY A 149 -4.52 -15.09 7.69
C GLY A 149 -4.50 -13.79 6.89
N ILE A 150 -5.67 -13.17 6.67
CA ILE A 150 -5.79 -11.87 5.99
C ILE A 150 -5.15 -10.73 6.80
N TYR A 151 -5.31 -10.71 8.14
CA TYR A 151 -4.71 -9.67 8.98
C TYR A 151 -3.18 -9.76 8.96
N TRP A 152 -2.66 -10.99 9.03
CA TRP A 152 -1.23 -11.22 8.91
C TRP A 152 -0.70 -10.74 7.57
N ALA A 153 -1.35 -11.15 6.46
CA ALA A 153 -0.92 -10.81 5.12
C ALA A 153 -0.90 -9.29 4.88
N VAL A 154 -1.96 -8.58 5.30
CA VAL A 154 -2.01 -7.12 5.13
C VAL A 154 -0.89 -6.42 5.91
N ASN A 155 -0.65 -6.82 7.17
CA ASN A 155 0.45 -6.26 7.97
C ASN A 155 1.82 -6.51 7.32
N VAL A 156 2.05 -7.71 6.80
CA VAL A 156 3.28 -8.03 6.06
C VAL A 156 3.44 -7.13 4.84
N PHE A 157 2.38 -6.93 4.04
CA PHE A 157 2.43 -6.05 2.87
C PHE A 157 2.61 -4.58 3.22
N VAL A 158 2.03 -4.11 4.33
CA VAL A 158 2.28 -2.75 4.83
C VAL A 158 3.74 -2.59 5.22
N PHE A 159 4.29 -3.52 5.99
CA PHE A 159 5.68 -3.47 6.41
C PHE A 159 6.66 -3.57 5.22
N ALA A 160 6.38 -4.47 4.27
CA ALA A 160 7.17 -4.60 3.04
C ALA A 160 7.14 -3.32 2.20
N GLY A 161 5.94 -2.70 2.06
CA GLY A 161 5.78 -1.44 1.31
C GLY A 161 6.47 -0.25 1.96
N LEU A 162 6.42 -0.14 3.28
CA LEU A 162 7.17 0.88 4.03
C LEU A 162 8.68 0.67 3.87
N SER A 163 9.17 -0.56 3.97
CA SER A 163 10.58 -0.90 3.78
C SER A 163 11.07 -0.57 2.37
N GLN A 164 10.26 -0.88 1.35
CA GLN A 164 10.50 -0.47 -0.02
C GLN A 164 10.63 1.05 -0.16
N THR A 165 9.71 1.79 0.47
CA THR A 165 9.72 3.26 0.43
C THR A 165 10.97 3.84 1.08
N LEU A 166 11.37 3.27 2.22
CA LEU A 166 12.60 3.67 2.92
C LEU A 166 13.84 3.37 2.08
N TYR A 167 13.87 2.23 1.40
CA TYR A 167 14.98 1.88 0.51
C TYR A 167 15.06 2.82 -0.69
N LEU A 168 13.94 3.16 -1.33
CA LEU A 168 13.90 4.16 -2.41
C LEU A 168 14.44 5.51 -1.95
N ARG A 169 14.02 5.96 -0.76
CA ARG A 169 14.53 7.19 -0.15
C ARG A 169 16.03 7.12 0.11
N TYR A 170 16.53 6.01 0.63
CA TYR A 170 17.96 5.78 0.86
C TYR A 170 18.75 5.81 -0.46
N SER A 171 18.29 5.07 -1.47
CA SER A 171 18.92 5.05 -2.81
C SER A 171 19.00 6.44 -3.42
N TYR A 172 17.94 7.25 -3.30
CA TYR A 172 17.96 8.61 -3.78
C TYR A 172 18.95 9.50 -3.00
N LYS A 173 19.00 9.39 -1.66
CA LYS A 173 19.94 10.18 -0.84
C LYS A 173 21.41 9.87 -1.11
N LYS A 174 21.74 8.63 -1.50
CA LYS A 174 23.10 8.21 -1.82
C LYS A 174 23.62 8.87 -3.10
N LEU A 175 22.77 9.43 -3.93
CA LEU A 175 23.09 10.05 -5.23
C LEU A 175 23.25 11.58 -5.16
N GLY A 176 22.97 12.16 -4.07
CA GLY A 176 23.04 13.62 -3.90
C GLY A 176 23.56 14.06 -2.60
#